data_108bd4a837d8aa1cce28616bba4f6aab
#
_entry.id   108bd4a837d8aa1cce28616bba4f6aab
#
_cell.length_a   1.000
_cell.length_b   1.000
_cell.length_c   1.000
_cell.angle_alpha   90.00
_cell.angle_beta   90.00
_cell.angle_gamma   90.00
#
_symmetry.space_group_name_H-M   'P 1'
#
loop_
_entity.id
_entity.type
_entity.pdbx_description
1 polymer ?
#
loop_
_entity_poly.entity_id
_entity_poly.type
_entity_poly.pdbx_seq_one_letter_code
_entity_poly.pdbx_strand_id
1 'polypeptide(L)'
;MNWDDLKVLLALSREGSTRKAAATLGVSNTTVMRRLESLEEQVEGRLFDRTPDGFRATSLADQLLPAAREVEEMLAEAERQVSGKDSELSGRIKLSLPAVPVTYISEAVAEFAIQYPR
;
A
#
# COMPACT_ATOMS: atom_id res chain seq x y z
N MET A 1 8.95 -6.97 0.95
CA MET A 1 7.60 -6.49 0.58
C MET A 1 7.62 -5.01 0.49
N ASN A 2 7.18 -4.47 -0.60
CA ASN A 2 7.19 -3.02 -0.73
C ASN A 2 5.81 -2.51 -1.11
N TRP A 3 5.67 -1.19 -1.10
CA TRP A 3 4.38 -0.58 -1.32
C TRP A 3 3.85 -0.82 -2.73
N ASP A 4 4.75 -0.86 -3.71
CA ASP A 4 4.30 -1.10 -5.07
C ASP A 4 3.63 -2.46 -5.20
N ASP A 5 4.13 -3.46 -4.48
CA ASP A 5 3.52 -4.78 -4.52
C ASP A 5 2.18 -4.76 -3.79
N LEU A 6 2.10 -4.05 -2.68
CA LEU A 6 0.84 -3.97 -1.95
C LEU A 6 -0.22 -3.22 -2.75
N LYS A 7 0.20 -2.24 -3.55
CA LYS A 7 -0.75 -1.54 -4.39
C LYS A 7 -1.40 -2.48 -5.39
N VAL A 8 -0.62 -3.42 -5.90
CA VAL A 8 -1.17 -4.40 -6.84
C VAL A 8 -2.20 -5.27 -6.14
N LEU A 9 -1.90 -5.69 -4.91
CA LEU A 9 -2.84 -6.49 -4.15
C LEU A 9 -4.16 -5.75 -3.98
N LEU A 10 -4.08 -4.48 -3.58
CA LEU A 10 -5.27 -3.69 -3.38
C LEU A 10 -6.05 -3.47 -4.68
N ALA A 11 -5.34 -3.15 -5.75
CA ALA A 11 -6.00 -2.89 -7.02
C ALA A 11 -6.68 -4.13 -7.55
N LEU A 12 -6.01 -5.28 -7.49
CA LEU A 12 -6.62 -6.50 -7.97
C LEU A 12 -7.84 -6.89 -7.14
N SER A 13 -7.79 -6.67 -5.84
CA SER A 13 -8.91 -7.01 -5.00
C SER A 13 -10.12 -6.11 -5.28
N ARG A 14 -9.87 -4.87 -5.68
CA ARG A 14 -10.95 -3.94 -5.95
C ARG A 14 -11.48 -4.04 -7.37
N GLU A 15 -10.57 -4.25 -8.32
CA GLU A 15 -10.97 -4.23 -9.72
C GLU A 15 -11.33 -5.60 -10.28
N GLY A 16 -10.76 -6.65 -9.73
CA GLY A 16 -11.12 -7.99 -10.14
C GLY A 16 -10.45 -8.49 -11.40
N SER A 17 -9.64 -7.70 -12.06
CA SER A 17 -8.92 -8.16 -13.24
C SER A 17 -7.60 -7.43 -13.37
N THR A 18 -6.65 -8.07 -14.05
CA THR A 18 -5.35 -7.46 -14.23
C THR A 18 -5.44 -6.23 -15.11
N ARG A 19 -6.31 -6.28 -16.13
CA ARG A 19 -6.43 -5.15 -17.02
C ARG A 19 -6.93 -3.90 -16.31
N LYS A 20 -7.96 -4.06 -15.50
CA LYS A 20 -8.51 -2.93 -14.78
C LYS A 20 -7.54 -2.43 -13.71
N ALA A 21 -6.87 -3.36 -13.03
CA ALA A 21 -5.89 -2.97 -12.04
C ALA A 21 -4.74 -2.20 -12.68
N ALA A 22 -4.30 -2.67 -13.85
CA ALA A 22 -3.21 -2.00 -14.55
C ALA A 22 -3.62 -0.58 -14.94
N ALA A 23 -4.84 -0.42 -15.42
CA ALA A 23 -5.33 0.90 -15.78
C ALA A 23 -5.37 1.81 -14.56
N THR A 24 -5.86 1.32 -13.45
CA THR A 24 -5.94 2.10 -12.23
C THR A 24 -4.56 2.51 -11.74
N LEU A 25 -3.60 1.61 -11.85
CA LEU A 25 -2.26 1.89 -11.36
C LEU A 25 -1.38 2.61 -12.37
N GLY A 26 -1.82 2.71 -13.60
CA GLY A 26 -1.02 3.36 -14.63
C GLY A 26 0.18 2.55 -15.06
N VAL A 27 0.07 1.24 -15.05
CA VAL A 27 1.17 0.36 -15.46
C VAL A 27 0.63 -0.68 -16.42
N SER A 28 1.51 -1.53 -16.94
CA SER A 28 1.09 -2.56 -17.88
C SER A 28 0.59 -3.79 -17.14
N ASN A 29 -0.14 -4.63 -17.86
CA ASN A 29 -0.60 -5.90 -17.30
C ASN A 29 0.57 -6.74 -16.86
N THR A 30 1.64 -6.73 -17.63
CA THR A 30 2.83 -7.51 -17.29
C THR A 30 3.41 -7.04 -15.96
N THR A 31 3.42 -5.74 -15.73
CA THR A 31 3.93 -5.20 -14.48
C THR A 31 3.05 -5.65 -13.31
N VAL A 32 1.74 -5.63 -13.50
CA VAL A 32 0.83 -6.06 -12.45
C VAL A 32 1.12 -7.52 -12.09
N MET A 33 1.23 -8.37 -13.11
CA MET A 33 1.46 -9.79 -12.84
C MET A 33 2.82 -10.04 -12.21
N ARG A 34 3.83 -9.32 -12.66
CA ARG A 34 5.17 -9.49 -12.10
C ARG A 34 5.20 -9.10 -10.64
N ARG A 35 4.55 -8.01 -10.29
CA ARG A 35 4.53 -7.58 -8.91
C ARG A 35 3.69 -8.51 -8.05
N LEU A 36 2.62 -9.05 -8.60
CA LEU A 36 1.81 -10.01 -7.87
C LEU A 36 2.63 -11.27 -7.59
N GLU A 37 3.33 -11.75 -8.59
CA GLU A 37 4.15 -12.93 -8.41
C GLU A 37 5.24 -12.72 -7.38
N SER A 38 5.82 -11.53 -7.39
CA SER A 38 6.84 -11.20 -6.42
C SER A 38 6.27 -11.23 -5.01
N LEU A 39 5.09 -10.68 -4.83
CA LEU A 39 4.46 -10.67 -3.53
C LEU A 39 4.10 -12.08 -3.08
N GLU A 40 3.56 -12.87 -4.00
CA GLU A 40 3.21 -14.26 -3.68
C GLU A 40 4.43 -15.05 -3.26
N GLU A 41 5.55 -14.77 -3.88
CA GLU A 41 6.77 -15.44 -3.53
C GLU A 41 7.20 -15.06 -2.13
N GLN A 42 7.08 -13.79 -1.79
CA GLN A 42 7.46 -13.33 -0.46
C GLN A 42 6.58 -13.90 0.63
N VAL A 43 5.30 -14.03 0.38
CA VAL A 43 4.40 -14.57 1.40
C VAL A 43 4.24 -16.08 1.28
N GLU A 44 4.89 -16.66 0.26
CA GLU A 44 4.87 -18.10 0.06
C GLU A 44 3.48 -18.67 -0.08
N GLY A 45 2.68 -18.03 -0.88
CA GLY A 45 1.33 -18.52 -1.10
C GLY A 45 0.62 -17.74 -2.19
N ARG A 46 -0.50 -18.27 -2.63
CA ARG A 46 -1.28 -17.62 -3.65
C ARG A 46 -2.20 -16.59 -3.04
N LEU A 47 -2.23 -15.44 -3.65
CA LEU A 47 -3.09 -14.38 -3.18
C LEU A 47 -4.37 -14.27 -3.99
N PHE A 48 -4.35 -14.74 -5.24
CA PHE A 48 -5.54 -14.73 -6.07
C PHE A 48 -5.68 -16.01 -6.85
N ASP A 49 -6.92 -16.46 -6.99
CA ASP A 49 -7.23 -17.55 -7.87
C ASP A 49 -7.82 -16.96 -9.13
N ARG A 50 -7.47 -17.52 -10.27
CA ARG A 50 -8.04 -17.06 -11.52
C ARG A 50 -9.31 -17.80 -11.77
N THR A 51 -10.36 -17.08 -12.09
CA THR A 51 -11.64 -17.67 -12.39
C THR A 51 -12.10 -17.12 -13.72
N PRO A 52 -13.12 -17.70 -14.34
CA PRO A 52 -13.63 -17.15 -15.60
C PRO A 52 -14.09 -15.70 -15.43
N ASP A 53 -14.47 -15.32 -14.23
CA ASP A 53 -14.93 -13.97 -13.99
C ASP A 53 -13.82 -13.03 -13.59
N GLY A 54 -12.61 -13.51 -13.44
CA GLY A 54 -11.50 -12.66 -13.09
C GLY A 54 -10.67 -13.22 -11.96
N PHE A 55 -10.20 -12.37 -11.09
CA PHE A 55 -9.37 -12.77 -9.97
C PHE A 55 -10.17 -12.74 -8.68
N ARG A 56 -10.03 -13.79 -7.90
CA ARG A 56 -10.70 -13.87 -6.63
C ARG A 56 -9.68 -13.99 -5.52
N ALA A 57 -9.78 -13.18 -4.49
CA ALA A 57 -8.83 -13.21 -3.39
C ALA A 57 -8.92 -14.51 -2.61
N THR A 58 -7.76 -15.04 -2.24
CA THR A 58 -7.70 -16.23 -1.41
C THR A 58 -7.80 -15.80 0.06
N SER A 59 -7.88 -16.77 0.96
CA SER A 59 -7.92 -16.42 2.37
C SER A 59 -6.61 -15.78 2.80
N LEU A 60 -5.50 -16.14 2.17
CA LEU A 60 -4.24 -15.50 2.48
C LEU A 60 -4.29 -14.02 2.11
N ALA A 61 -4.87 -13.70 0.95
CA ALA A 61 -5.04 -12.31 0.57
C ALA A 61 -5.94 -11.59 1.56
N ASP A 62 -6.99 -12.26 2.00
CA ASP A 62 -7.91 -11.66 2.96
C ASP A 62 -7.21 -11.33 4.27
N GLN A 63 -6.21 -12.10 4.63
CA GLN A 63 -5.45 -11.81 5.84
C GLN A 63 -4.51 -10.63 5.65
N LEU A 64 -3.99 -10.47 4.45
CA LEU A 64 -3.05 -9.40 4.18
C LEU A 64 -3.71 -8.06 3.85
N LEU A 65 -4.90 -8.11 3.29
CA LEU A 65 -5.58 -6.90 2.84
C LEU A 65 -5.78 -5.83 3.92
N PRO A 66 -6.14 -6.17 5.15
CA PRO A 66 -6.30 -5.13 6.14
C PRO A 66 -5.02 -4.34 6.39
N ALA A 67 -3.89 -5.04 6.44
CA ALA A 67 -2.62 -4.36 6.64
C ALA A 67 -2.29 -3.48 5.43
N ALA A 68 -2.58 -3.97 4.23
CA ALA A 68 -2.33 -3.18 3.04
C ALA A 68 -3.17 -1.91 3.03
N ARG A 69 -4.42 -2.02 3.48
CA ARG A 69 -5.29 -0.86 3.56
C ARG A 69 -4.79 0.15 4.58
N GLU A 70 -4.23 -0.34 5.68
CA GLU A 70 -3.68 0.57 6.67
C GLU A 70 -2.48 1.33 6.12
N VAL A 71 -1.62 0.65 5.37
CA VAL A 71 -0.48 1.32 4.77
C VAL A 71 -0.97 2.37 3.77
N GLU A 72 -1.98 2.01 2.99
CA GLU A 72 -2.53 2.93 2.01
C GLU A 72 -3.06 4.19 2.70
N GLU A 73 -3.76 3.99 3.81
CA GLU A 73 -4.32 5.12 4.52
C GLU A 73 -3.23 6.00 5.13
N MET A 74 -2.19 5.40 5.65
CA MET A 74 -1.09 6.15 6.20
C MET A 74 -0.41 6.99 5.14
N LEU A 75 -0.22 6.42 3.96
CA LEU A 75 0.40 7.16 2.89
C LEU A 75 -0.51 8.27 2.37
N ALA A 76 -1.80 7.99 2.29
CA ALA A 76 -2.75 9.01 1.86
C ALA A 76 -2.77 10.17 2.84
N GLU A 77 -2.69 9.87 4.12
CA GLU A 77 -2.67 10.91 5.12
C GLU A 77 -1.38 11.74 5.01
N ALA A 78 -0.27 11.09 4.79
CA ALA A 78 0.98 11.80 4.62
C ALA A 78 0.93 12.71 3.40
N GLU A 79 0.33 12.23 2.33
CA GLU A 79 0.20 13.04 1.13
C GLU A 79 -0.70 14.23 1.35
N ARG A 80 -1.76 14.05 2.10
CA ARG A 80 -2.65 15.17 2.41
C ARG A 80 -1.92 16.22 3.23
N GLN A 81 -1.10 15.79 4.17
CA GLN A 81 -0.35 16.73 4.98
C GLN A 81 0.65 17.50 4.15
N VAL A 82 1.31 16.81 3.23
CA VAL A 82 2.27 17.46 2.39
C VAL A 82 1.62 18.39 1.38
N SER A 83 0.60 17.92 0.70
CA SER A 83 0.01 18.79 -0.32
C SER A 83 -0.88 19.84 0.25
N GLY A 84 -1.53 19.56 1.33
CA GLY A 84 -2.38 20.58 1.87
C GLY A 84 -1.62 21.61 2.52
N LYS A 85 -0.30 21.47 2.73
CA LYS A 85 0.31 22.33 3.48
C LYS A 85 0.83 23.45 2.83
N ASP A 86 0.94 23.44 1.62
CA ASP A 86 1.50 24.57 1.01
C ASP A 86 0.94 25.82 1.55
N SER A 87 -0.29 25.83 1.93
CA SER A 87 -0.85 27.05 2.39
C SER A 87 -0.71 27.31 3.84
N GLU A 88 -0.98 26.42 4.65
CA GLU A 88 -0.94 26.76 6.04
C GLU A 88 0.25 26.23 6.69
N LEU A 89 1.01 25.57 5.96
CA LEU A 89 2.14 25.06 6.40
C LEU A 89 2.95 25.76 7.33
N SER A 90 3.43 26.80 6.93
CA SER A 90 4.40 27.44 7.76
C SER A 90 3.95 27.65 9.14
N GLY A 91 2.81 28.08 9.34
CA GLY A 91 2.36 28.35 10.67
C GLY A 91 2.22 27.08 11.46
N ARG A 92 1.63 26.10 10.85
CA ARG A 92 1.33 24.97 11.55
C ARG A 92 2.47 24.15 11.91
N ILE A 93 3.33 23.97 11.05
CA ILE A 93 4.47 23.23 11.28
C ILE A 93 5.21 23.64 12.45
N LYS A 94 5.40 24.88 12.61
CA LYS A 94 6.08 25.36 13.73
C LYS A 94 5.43 25.01 14.98
N LEU A 95 4.19 25.04 15.02
CA LEU A 95 3.47 24.75 16.20
C LEU A 95 3.39 23.30 16.52
N SER A 96 3.14 22.51 15.59
CA SER A 96 2.90 21.18 15.91
C SER A 96 4.11 20.37 16.02
N LEU A 97 5.17 20.90 15.64
CA LEU A 97 6.29 20.17 15.64
C LEU A 97 6.96 19.93 16.84
N PRO A 98 6.63 20.34 17.94
CA PRO A 98 7.37 20.09 19.07
C PRO A 98 7.58 18.66 18.96
N ALA A 99 8.46 18.24 18.53
CA ALA A 99 8.94 17.00 18.65
C ALA A 99 8.03 15.80 18.65
N VAL A 100 7.01 15.87 19.35
CA VAL A 100 6.16 14.71 19.47
C VAL A 100 5.76 14.06 18.16
N PRO A 101 5.21 14.78 17.24
CA PRO A 101 4.81 14.15 16.00
C PRO A 101 5.97 13.51 15.27
N VAL A 102 7.09 14.17 15.30
CA VAL A 102 8.23 13.64 14.59
C VAL A 102 8.73 12.37 15.22
N THR A 103 8.83 12.35 16.52
CA THR A 103 9.30 11.17 17.20
C THR A 103 8.35 10.03 17.02
N TYR A 104 7.08 10.31 17.10
CA TYR A 104 6.08 9.29 16.96
C TYR A 104 6.14 8.66 15.57
N ILE A 105 6.29 9.45 14.55
CA ILE A 105 6.35 8.95 13.20
C ILE A 105 7.61 8.12 13.03
N SER A 106 8.70 8.54 13.59
CA SER A 106 9.92 7.79 13.48
C SER A 106 9.80 6.42 14.11
N GLU A 107 9.15 6.34 15.23
CA GLU A 107 8.95 5.08 15.88
C GLU A 107 8.05 4.18 15.08
N ALA A 108 6.99 4.73 14.53
CA ALA A 108 6.08 3.95 13.72
C ALA A 108 6.77 3.38 12.49
N VAL A 109 7.59 4.18 11.86
CA VAL A 109 8.31 3.73 10.69
C VAL A 109 9.32 2.67 11.06
N ALA A 110 10.01 2.84 12.16
CA ALA A 110 10.99 1.87 12.59
C ALA A 110 10.30 0.54 12.91
N GLU A 111 9.19 0.62 13.57
CA GLU A 111 8.45 -0.56 13.92
C GLU A 111 7.96 -1.28 12.69
N PHE A 112 7.48 -0.54 11.73
CA PHE A 112 6.99 -1.11 10.50
C PHE A 112 8.15 -1.78 9.76
N ALA A 113 9.30 -1.17 9.73
CA ALA A 113 10.45 -1.73 9.06
C ALA A 113 10.92 -3.01 9.72
N ILE A 114 10.80 -3.10 11.00
CA ILE A 114 11.18 -4.31 11.70
C ILE A 114 10.23 -5.42 11.39
N GLN A 115 8.95 -5.11 11.34
CA GLN A 115 7.95 -6.09 11.05
C GLN A 115 7.97 -6.55 9.62
N TYR A 116 8.30 -5.69 8.68
CA TYR A 116 8.30 -5.99 7.27
C TYR A 116 9.61 -5.54 6.67
N PRO A 117 10.65 -6.21 7.02
CA PRO A 117 11.97 -5.77 6.60
C PRO A 117 12.15 -5.79 5.13
N ARG A 118 11.71 -5.81 4.32
CA ARG A 118 11.96 -5.64 3.05
C ARG A 118 11.80 -5.71 2.47
#